data_5736211de8936b5e1348ad42adb18fe8
#
_entry.id   5736211de8936b5e1348ad42adb18fe8
#
_cell.length_a   1.000
_cell.length_b   1.000
_cell.length_c   1.000
_cell.angle_alpha   90.00
_cell.angle_beta   90.00
_cell.angle_gamma   90.00
#
_symmetry.space_group_name_H-M   'P 1'
#
loop_
_entity.id
_entity.type
_entity.pdbx_description
1 polymer ?
#
loop_
_entity_poly.entity_id
_entity_poly.type
_entity_poly.pdbx_seq_one_letter_code
_entity_poly.pdbx_strand_id
1 'polypeptide(L)'
;ASDVYKRQVMQWANIYGAAKTVVFDIDDDRIKLAKEMGAYDGVNTLEEGFMEKAMAMTDGKGFDYIYETAGSTITMKMAYELAANKAGICYIGKPTKELTFTVEEWENMNRKEFTMTGSWLSYSAPFPGHEWDCVAHYFATGQLKGEEALIFKKLPLSRIAEGFEMFKTRGAVKGKILIDSEA
;
A
#
# COMPACT_ATOMS: atom_id res chain seq x y z
N ALA A 1 2.56 0.42 10.10
CA ALA A 1 1.24 -0.04 9.67
C ALA A 1 1.06 0.06 8.16
N SER A 2 1.50 1.14 7.52
CA SER A 2 1.36 1.33 6.06
C SER A 2 2.03 0.23 5.23
N ASP A 3 3.12 -0.33 5.70
CA ASP A 3 3.89 -1.36 5.03
C ASP A 3 3.09 -2.65 4.77
N VAL A 4 2.29 -3.09 5.72
CA VAL A 4 1.45 -4.29 5.57
C VAL A 4 0.35 -4.06 4.52
N TYR A 5 -0.33 -2.92 4.57
CA TYR A 5 -1.39 -2.59 3.59
C TYR A 5 -0.85 -2.49 2.16
N LYS A 6 0.34 -1.90 1.97
CA LYS A 6 0.99 -1.85 0.66
C LYS A 6 1.16 -3.24 0.06
N ARG A 7 1.70 -4.18 0.84
CA ARG A 7 1.94 -5.55 0.38
C ARG A 7 0.63 -6.30 0.08
N GLN A 8 -0.42 -6.05 0.86
CA GLN A 8 -1.74 -6.61 0.60
C GLN A 8 -2.33 -6.06 -0.71
N VAL A 9 -2.34 -4.73 -0.87
CA VAL A 9 -2.83 -4.09 -2.11
C VAL A 9 -2.06 -4.57 -3.33
N MET A 10 -0.74 -4.70 -3.25
CA MET A 10 0.10 -5.22 -4.33
C MET A 10 -0.29 -6.65 -4.73
N GLN A 11 -0.51 -7.54 -3.77
CA GLN A 11 -0.91 -8.90 -4.06
C GLN A 11 -2.29 -8.94 -4.73
N TRP A 12 -3.26 -8.15 -4.25
CA TRP A 12 -4.56 -8.04 -4.88
C TRP A 12 -4.48 -7.50 -6.30
N ALA A 13 -3.65 -6.48 -6.55
CA ALA A 13 -3.43 -5.99 -7.90
C ALA A 13 -2.92 -7.10 -8.83
N ASN A 14 -1.98 -7.93 -8.36
CA ASN A 14 -1.47 -9.07 -9.13
C ASN A 14 -2.57 -10.13 -9.37
N ILE A 15 -3.36 -10.46 -8.35
CA ILE A 15 -4.48 -11.42 -8.46
C ILE A 15 -5.51 -10.94 -9.49
N TYR A 16 -5.80 -9.65 -9.53
CA TYR A 16 -6.72 -9.05 -10.49
C TYR A 16 -6.09 -8.74 -11.86
N GLY A 17 -4.87 -9.19 -12.09
CA GLY A 17 -4.27 -9.19 -13.42
C GLY A 17 -3.49 -7.93 -13.79
N ALA A 18 -2.99 -7.17 -12.83
CA ALA A 18 -2.06 -6.09 -13.12
C ALA A 18 -0.80 -6.63 -13.82
N ALA A 19 -0.46 -6.07 -14.96
CA ALA A 19 0.70 -6.50 -15.74
C ALA A 19 2.04 -6.19 -15.03
N LYS A 20 2.08 -5.07 -14.31
CA LYS A 20 3.23 -4.65 -13.52
C LYS A 20 2.72 -3.97 -12.24
N THR A 21 3.24 -4.38 -11.10
CA THR A 21 3.03 -3.71 -9.81
C THR A 21 4.34 -3.12 -9.32
N VAL A 22 4.38 -1.82 -9.09
CA VAL A 22 5.57 -1.11 -8.61
C VAL A 22 5.32 -0.57 -7.22
N VAL A 23 6.23 -0.83 -6.30
CA VAL A 23 6.12 -0.39 -4.89
C VAL A 23 7.04 0.80 -4.66
N PHE A 24 6.50 1.85 -4.05
CA PHE A 24 7.24 3.03 -3.63
C PHE A 24 7.42 3.03 -2.11
N ASP A 25 8.65 3.10 -1.63
CA ASP A 25 8.96 3.21 -0.20
C ASP A 25 10.25 4.03 -0.01
N ILE A 26 10.55 4.37 1.24
CA ILE A 26 11.80 5.02 1.66
C ILE A 26 12.80 4.01 2.25
N ASP A 27 12.45 2.73 2.31
CA ASP A 27 13.19 1.66 3.00
C ASP A 27 13.45 0.52 2.00
N ASP A 28 14.71 0.30 1.67
CA ASP A 28 15.14 -0.70 0.68
C ASP A 28 14.81 -2.13 1.11
N ASP A 29 14.86 -2.44 2.41
CA ASP A 29 14.49 -3.77 2.91
C ASP A 29 13.01 -4.07 2.62
N ARG A 30 12.14 -3.05 2.75
CA ARG A 30 10.71 -3.18 2.43
C ARG A 30 10.47 -3.33 0.94
N ILE A 31 11.23 -2.62 0.12
CA ILE A 31 11.18 -2.76 -1.34
C ILE A 31 11.62 -4.15 -1.74
N LYS A 32 12.74 -4.62 -1.18
CA LYS A 32 13.23 -5.98 -1.42
C LYS A 32 12.19 -7.05 -1.06
N LEU A 33 11.61 -6.95 0.13
CA LEU A 33 10.57 -7.87 0.58
C LEU A 33 9.33 -7.83 -0.34
N ALA A 34 8.92 -6.64 -0.81
CA ALA A 34 7.81 -6.53 -1.74
C ALA A 34 8.10 -7.23 -3.07
N LYS A 35 9.34 -7.16 -3.57
CA LYS A 35 9.78 -7.89 -4.78
C LYS A 35 9.77 -9.40 -4.56
N GLU A 36 10.21 -9.88 -3.42
CA GLU A 36 10.13 -11.30 -3.03
C GLU A 36 8.68 -11.79 -2.95
N MET A 37 7.73 -10.91 -2.62
CA MET A 37 6.31 -11.19 -2.56
C MET A 37 5.57 -11.00 -3.91
N GLY A 38 6.28 -10.64 -4.97
CA GLY A 38 5.73 -10.56 -6.32
C GLY A 38 5.51 -9.17 -6.89
N ALA A 39 6.09 -8.11 -6.30
CA ALA A 39 6.16 -6.82 -6.99
C ALA A 39 7.07 -6.95 -8.23
N TYR A 40 6.63 -6.35 -9.34
CA TYR A 40 7.43 -6.28 -10.56
C TYR A 40 8.74 -5.51 -10.32
N ASP A 41 8.65 -4.37 -9.65
CA ASP A 41 9.81 -3.58 -9.23
C ASP A 41 9.48 -2.69 -8.03
N GLY A 42 10.48 -1.95 -7.53
CA GLY A 42 10.34 -1.00 -6.46
C GLY A 42 11.21 0.24 -6.64
N VAL A 43 10.75 1.33 -6.08
CA VAL A 43 11.41 2.64 -6.17
C VAL A 43 11.60 3.20 -4.78
N ASN A 44 12.85 3.48 -4.40
CA ASN A 44 13.14 4.23 -3.20
C ASN A 44 12.94 5.72 -3.48
N THR A 45 11.97 6.33 -2.79
CA THR A 45 11.60 7.74 -3.01
C THR A 45 12.57 8.75 -2.39
N LEU A 46 13.63 8.29 -1.72
CA LEU A 46 14.74 9.12 -1.24
C LEU A 46 15.89 9.17 -2.24
N GLU A 47 15.90 8.30 -3.26
CA GLU A 47 16.94 8.33 -4.32
C GLU A 47 16.72 9.54 -5.21
N GLU A 48 17.84 10.18 -5.61
CA GLU A 48 17.80 11.20 -6.66
C GLU A 48 17.33 10.59 -7.98
N GLY A 49 16.49 11.29 -8.72
CA GLY A 49 15.95 10.79 -9.99
C GLY A 49 14.90 9.68 -9.87
N PHE A 50 14.32 9.45 -8.68
CA PHE A 50 13.32 8.39 -8.50
C PHE A 50 12.07 8.58 -9.38
N MET A 51 11.67 9.82 -9.67
CA MET A 51 10.54 10.11 -10.55
C MET A 51 10.81 9.69 -12.00
N GLU A 52 11.98 10.02 -12.52
CA GLU A 52 12.42 9.62 -13.86
C GLU A 52 12.50 8.10 -13.98
N LYS A 53 13.07 7.44 -12.95
CA LYS A 53 13.12 5.98 -12.84
C LYS A 53 11.71 5.37 -12.86
N ALA A 54 10.79 5.94 -12.09
CA ALA A 54 9.40 5.49 -12.03
C ALA A 54 8.68 5.66 -13.37
N MET A 55 8.81 6.82 -13.99
CA MET A 55 8.17 7.10 -15.28
C MET A 55 8.73 6.25 -16.41
N ALA A 56 10.04 5.93 -16.39
CA ALA A 56 10.65 5.02 -17.37
C ALA A 56 10.03 3.61 -17.36
N MET A 57 9.50 3.13 -16.22
CA MET A 57 8.84 1.82 -16.12
C MET A 57 7.51 1.75 -16.88
N THR A 58 6.97 2.90 -17.25
CA THR A 58 5.70 3.08 -17.97
C THR A 58 5.87 3.79 -19.31
N ASP A 59 7.09 3.83 -19.85
CA ASP A 59 7.42 4.54 -21.09
C ASP A 59 7.02 6.03 -21.05
N GLY A 60 7.10 6.65 -19.88
CA GLY A 60 6.72 8.05 -19.64
C GLY A 60 5.21 8.32 -19.53
N LYS A 61 4.36 7.30 -19.62
CA LYS A 61 2.90 7.46 -19.61
C LYS A 61 2.31 7.64 -18.20
N GLY A 62 3.02 7.19 -17.17
CA GLY A 62 2.51 7.09 -15.81
C GLY A 62 1.78 5.78 -15.52
N PHE A 63 1.24 5.66 -14.32
CA PHE A 63 0.57 4.46 -13.83
C PHE A 63 -0.94 4.56 -13.99
N ASP A 64 -1.57 3.48 -14.50
CA ASP A 64 -3.02 3.41 -14.71
C ASP A 64 -3.80 3.37 -13.39
N TYR A 65 -3.23 2.75 -12.35
CA TYR A 65 -3.82 2.66 -11.02
C TYR A 65 -2.79 2.97 -9.94
N ILE A 66 -3.15 3.85 -9.02
CA ILE A 66 -2.30 4.25 -7.90
C ILE A 66 -3.07 4.05 -6.59
N TYR A 67 -2.46 3.36 -5.64
CA TYR A 67 -2.97 3.15 -4.29
C TYR A 67 -2.08 3.86 -3.29
N GLU A 68 -2.53 4.98 -2.76
CA GLU A 68 -1.82 5.73 -1.73
C GLU A 68 -2.17 5.16 -0.35
N THR A 69 -1.18 4.58 0.32
CA THR A 69 -1.38 3.86 1.59
C THR A 69 -0.57 4.45 2.76
N ALA A 70 0.27 5.44 2.50
CA ALA A 70 1.16 6.03 3.51
C ALA A 70 0.51 7.15 4.32
N GLY A 71 -0.45 7.87 3.73
CA GLY A 71 -1.08 9.04 4.33
C GLY A 71 -0.13 10.23 4.48
N SER A 72 0.96 10.26 3.72
CA SER A 72 1.89 11.38 3.69
C SER A 72 1.44 12.42 2.68
N THR A 73 1.50 13.69 3.04
CA THR A 73 1.22 14.79 2.10
C THR A 73 2.11 14.75 0.86
N ILE A 74 3.33 14.23 1.01
CA ILE A 74 4.28 14.06 -0.12
C ILE A 74 3.77 12.98 -1.08
N THR A 75 3.45 11.79 -0.56
CA THR A 75 3.00 10.66 -1.39
C THR A 75 1.62 10.91 -2.01
N MET A 76 0.75 11.64 -1.31
CA MET A 76 -0.55 12.04 -1.83
C MET A 76 -0.43 12.98 -3.05
N LYS A 77 0.51 13.94 -3.03
CA LYS A 77 0.81 14.80 -4.18
C LYS A 77 1.52 14.05 -5.29
N MET A 78 2.50 13.22 -4.93
CA MET A 78 3.23 12.38 -5.87
C MET A 78 2.31 11.51 -6.72
N ALA A 79 1.18 11.06 -6.17
CA ALA A 79 0.19 10.29 -6.90
C ALA A 79 -0.37 11.05 -8.13
N TYR A 80 -0.53 12.36 -8.04
CA TYR A 80 -0.97 13.20 -9.17
C TYR A 80 0.07 13.24 -10.30
N GLU A 81 1.34 13.30 -9.94
CA GLU A 81 2.44 13.36 -10.91
C GLU A 81 2.63 12.02 -11.61
N LEU A 82 2.57 10.92 -10.85
CA LEU A 82 2.74 9.55 -11.34
C LEU A 82 1.54 9.01 -12.12
N ALA A 83 0.37 9.61 -11.99
CA ALA A 83 -0.85 9.14 -12.67
C ALA A 83 -0.72 9.27 -14.19
N ALA A 84 -1.14 8.22 -14.90
CA ALA A 84 -1.38 8.28 -16.35
C ALA A 84 -2.65 9.08 -16.67
N ASN A 85 -2.87 9.37 -17.95
CA ASN A 85 -4.16 9.90 -18.40
C ASN A 85 -5.27 8.87 -18.15
N LYS A 86 -6.41 9.34 -17.62
CA LYS A 86 -7.56 8.48 -17.23
C LYS A 86 -7.26 7.49 -16.10
N ALA A 87 -6.19 7.68 -15.35
CA ALA A 87 -5.83 6.80 -14.24
C ALA A 87 -6.88 6.77 -13.12
N GLY A 88 -6.83 5.73 -12.32
CA GLY A 88 -7.53 5.64 -11.04
C GLY A 88 -6.60 5.85 -9.86
N ILE A 89 -6.89 6.79 -8.98
CA ILE A 89 -6.14 7.00 -7.73
C ILE A 89 -7.04 6.64 -6.55
N CYS A 90 -6.60 5.70 -5.72
CA CYS A 90 -7.30 5.33 -4.48
C CYS A 90 -6.49 5.72 -3.24
N TYR A 91 -7.07 6.56 -2.40
CA TYR A 91 -6.50 6.98 -1.13
C TYR A 91 -6.98 6.07 0.01
N ILE A 92 -6.03 5.30 0.57
CA ILE A 92 -6.23 4.41 1.72
C ILE A 92 -5.54 5.02 2.96
N GLY A 93 -4.41 5.69 2.74
CA GLY A 93 -3.66 6.37 3.78
C GLY A 93 -4.41 7.59 4.31
N LYS A 94 -4.46 7.74 5.65
CA LYS A 94 -5.08 8.90 6.29
C LYS A 94 -4.04 10.04 6.41
N PRO A 95 -4.29 11.23 5.87
CA PRO A 95 -3.41 12.37 6.08
C PRO A 95 -3.42 12.80 7.55
N THR A 96 -2.25 13.12 8.08
CA THR A 96 -2.06 13.57 9.47
C THR A 96 -1.72 15.06 9.55
N LYS A 97 -1.56 15.70 8.39
CA LYS A 97 -1.26 17.13 8.23
C LYS A 97 -2.15 17.72 7.16
N GLU A 98 -2.25 19.02 7.14
CA GLU A 98 -2.92 19.76 6.08
C GLU A 98 -2.32 19.42 4.71
N LEU A 99 -3.18 19.20 3.73
CA LEU A 99 -2.82 18.89 2.35
C LEU A 99 -3.19 20.08 1.47
N THR A 100 -2.19 20.78 0.98
CA THR A 100 -2.34 21.94 0.09
C THR A 100 -1.77 21.63 -1.28
N PHE A 101 -2.45 22.03 -2.32
CA PHE A 101 -2.00 21.93 -3.71
C PHE A 101 -1.77 23.31 -4.28
N THR A 102 -0.72 23.46 -5.10
CA THR A 102 -0.60 24.62 -5.99
C THR A 102 -1.62 24.50 -7.12
N VAL A 103 -1.82 25.57 -7.87
CA VAL A 103 -2.70 25.54 -9.06
C VAL A 103 -2.21 24.50 -10.08
N GLU A 104 -0.90 24.45 -10.31
CA GLU A 104 -0.29 23.48 -11.24
C GLU A 104 -0.47 22.02 -10.79
N GLU A 105 -0.22 21.74 -9.49
CA GLU A 105 -0.44 20.40 -8.94
C GLU A 105 -1.90 19.97 -9.09
N TRP A 106 -2.84 20.88 -8.82
CA TRP A 106 -4.27 20.60 -8.96
C TRP A 106 -4.72 20.42 -10.41
N GLU A 107 -4.18 21.21 -11.34
CA GLU A 107 -4.47 21.08 -12.78
C GLU A 107 -4.15 19.70 -13.35
N ASN A 108 -3.22 18.93 -12.74
CA ASN A 108 -2.97 17.56 -13.18
C ASN A 108 -4.23 16.71 -13.22
N MET A 109 -5.17 16.92 -12.28
CA MET A 109 -6.45 16.22 -12.30
C MET A 109 -7.25 16.52 -13.56
N ASN A 110 -7.33 17.79 -13.93
CA ASN A 110 -8.07 18.23 -15.12
C ASN A 110 -7.37 17.79 -16.41
N ARG A 111 -6.04 17.94 -16.48
CA ARG A 111 -5.26 17.62 -17.69
C ARG A 111 -5.18 16.14 -17.97
N LYS A 112 -5.06 15.32 -16.92
CA LYS A 112 -4.97 13.86 -17.03
C LYS A 112 -6.34 13.17 -16.91
N GLU A 113 -7.37 13.89 -16.50
CA GLU A 113 -8.76 13.38 -16.36
C GLU A 113 -8.83 12.09 -15.51
N PHE A 114 -7.98 11.96 -14.47
CA PHE A 114 -7.99 10.79 -13.61
C PHE A 114 -9.15 10.83 -12.61
N THR A 115 -9.54 9.65 -12.14
CA THR A 115 -10.58 9.49 -11.12
C THR A 115 -9.93 9.31 -9.75
N MET A 116 -10.47 10.00 -8.73
CA MET A 116 -10.04 9.82 -7.34
C MET A 116 -11.12 9.13 -6.52
N THR A 117 -10.70 8.18 -5.70
CA THR A 117 -11.57 7.49 -4.73
C THR A 117 -10.88 7.41 -3.37
N GLY A 118 -11.69 7.30 -2.32
CA GLY A 118 -11.22 6.97 -0.97
C GLY A 118 -11.60 5.55 -0.61
N SER A 119 -10.81 4.91 0.24
CA SER A 119 -11.15 3.63 0.86
C SER A 119 -10.85 3.67 2.35
N TRP A 120 -11.81 3.30 3.17
CA TRP A 120 -11.65 3.31 4.61
C TRP A 120 -11.98 1.97 5.27
N LEU A 121 -13.21 1.56 5.18
CA LEU A 121 -13.72 0.31 5.72
C LEU A 121 -14.55 -0.41 4.65
N SER A 122 -14.71 -1.70 4.82
CA SER A 122 -15.70 -2.44 4.05
C SER A 122 -17.10 -2.01 4.49
N TYR A 123 -17.90 -1.53 3.54
CA TYR A 123 -19.31 -1.20 3.76
C TYR A 123 -20.24 -2.23 3.12
N SER A 124 -19.69 -3.37 2.71
CA SER A 124 -20.52 -4.43 2.14
C SER A 124 -21.47 -5.00 3.17
N ALA A 125 -22.72 -5.16 2.80
CA ALA A 125 -23.73 -5.84 3.56
C ALA A 125 -24.32 -6.96 2.70
N PRO A 126 -24.62 -8.13 3.29
CA PRO A 126 -24.46 -8.53 4.68
C PRO A 126 -23.00 -8.79 5.10
N PHE A 127 -22.76 -8.80 6.42
CA PHE A 127 -21.48 -9.25 6.98
C PHE A 127 -21.56 -10.74 7.35
N PRO A 128 -20.58 -11.58 7.01
CA PRO A 128 -19.41 -11.26 6.17
C PRO A 128 -19.83 -11.03 4.71
N GLY A 129 -19.20 -10.05 4.07
CA GLY A 129 -19.44 -9.75 2.66
C GLY A 129 -18.55 -10.56 1.72
N HIS A 130 -18.74 -10.35 0.43
CA HIS A 130 -18.00 -11.04 -0.63
C HIS A 130 -16.46 -10.92 -0.50
N GLU A 131 -15.97 -9.82 0.04
CA GLU A 131 -14.54 -9.61 0.29
C GLU A 131 -13.96 -10.64 1.26
N TRP A 132 -14.72 -11.13 2.23
CA TRP A 132 -14.29 -12.17 3.16
C TRP A 132 -14.16 -13.53 2.45
N ASP A 133 -15.13 -13.85 1.61
CA ASP A 133 -15.10 -15.06 0.79
C ASP A 133 -13.91 -15.06 -0.16
N CYS A 134 -13.64 -13.90 -0.81
CA CYS A 134 -12.48 -13.72 -1.65
C CYS A 134 -11.17 -13.93 -0.89
N VAL A 135 -11.02 -13.32 0.28
CA VAL A 135 -9.82 -13.49 1.11
C VAL A 135 -9.62 -14.95 1.47
N ALA A 136 -10.65 -15.63 1.97
CA ALA A 136 -10.60 -17.04 2.32
C ALA A 136 -10.21 -17.92 1.13
N HIS A 137 -10.83 -17.68 -0.03
CA HIS A 137 -10.55 -18.43 -1.26
C HIS A 137 -9.09 -18.27 -1.70
N TYR A 138 -8.59 -17.04 -1.78
CA TYR A 138 -7.24 -16.78 -2.29
C TYR A 138 -6.14 -17.20 -1.30
N PHE A 139 -6.42 -17.23 -0.01
CA PHE A 139 -5.55 -17.90 0.96
C PHE A 139 -5.54 -19.42 0.77
N ALA A 140 -6.71 -20.04 0.63
CA ALA A 140 -6.83 -21.49 0.44
C ALA A 140 -6.14 -21.97 -0.84
N THR A 141 -6.14 -21.16 -1.90
CA THR A 141 -5.47 -21.44 -3.17
C THR A 141 -3.98 -21.08 -3.19
N GLY A 142 -3.47 -20.43 -2.13
CA GLY A 142 -2.08 -19.99 -2.00
C GLY A 142 -1.69 -18.81 -2.89
N GLN A 143 -2.66 -18.16 -3.53
CA GLN A 143 -2.42 -16.97 -4.34
C GLN A 143 -2.21 -15.73 -3.48
N LEU A 144 -2.91 -15.62 -2.35
CA LEU A 144 -2.68 -14.60 -1.35
C LEU A 144 -1.72 -15.15 -0.29
N LYS A 145 -0.57 -14.49 -0.17
CA LYS A 145 0.48 -14.85 0.80
C LYS A 145 0.42 -13.87 1.96
N GLY A 146 0.30 -14.35 3.19
CA GLY A 146 0.08 -13.42 4.30
C GLY A 146 0.87 -13.67 5.54
N GLU A 147 1.40 -14.86 5.70
CA GLU A 147 1.54 -15.28 7.08
C GLU A 147 2.85 -14.88 7.69
N GLU A 148 3.96 -15.46 7.29
CA GLU A 148 5.20 -15.25 8.04
C GLU A 148 5.87 -13.91 7.74
N ALA A 149 5.85 -13.47 6.50
CA ALA A 149 6.48 -12.21 6.09
C ALA A 149 5.77 -10.95 6.63
N LEU A 150 4.49 -11.07 7.04
CA LEU A 150 3.72 -9.97 7.61
C LEU A 150 3.67 -9.98 9.13
N ILE A 151 4.06 -11.10 9.77
CA ILE A 151 4.02 -11.25 11.22
C ILE A 151 5.38 -10.94 11.79
N PHE A 152 5.48 -9.84 12.51
CA PHE A 152 6.69 -9.46 13.22
C PHE A 152 6.91 -10.32 14.47
N LYS A 153 5.83 -10.59 15.22
CA LYS A 153 5.89 -11.36 16.47
C LYS A 153 4.52 -11.95 16.82
N LYS A 154 4.53 -13.13 17.43
CA LYS A 154 3.36 -13.72 18.10
C LYS A 154 3.55 -13.61 19.61
N LEU A 155 2.51 -13.18 20.33
CA LEU A 155 2.51 -13.04 21.78
C LEU A 155 1.24 -13.68 22.35
N PRO A 156 1.32 -14.34 23.51
CA PRO A 156 0.13 -14.78 24.21
C PRO A 156 -0.66 -13.58 24.73
N LEU A 157 -1.95 -13.76 24.98
CA LEU A 157 -2.84 -12.71 25.49
C LEU A 157 -2.29 -12.05 26.77
N SER A 158 -1.68 -12.84 27.66
CA SER A 158 -1.06 -12.36 28.89
C SER A 158 0.05 -11.31 28.69
N ARG A 159 0.64 -11.25 27.48
CA ARG A 159 1.72 -10.31 27.12
C ARG A 159 1.28 -9.22 26.14
N ILE A 160 -0.01 -8.98 25.99
CA ILE A 160 -0.54 -7.96 25.06
C ILE A 160 0.05 -6.56 25.30
N ALA A 161 0.29 -6.20 26.57
CA ALA A 161 0.89 -4.92 26.94
C ALA A 161 2.30 -4.74 26.32
N GLU A 162 3.10 -5.80 26.23
CA GLU A 162 4.41 -5.77 25.58
C GLU A 162 4.27 -5.41 24.09
N GLY A 163 3.25 -5.96 23.43
CA GLY A 163 2.97 -5.62 22.04
C GLY A 163 2.70 -4.12 21.83
N PHE A 164 1.93 -3.51 22.72
CA PHE A 164 1.69 -2.06 22.66
C PHE A 164 2.95 -1.23 22.94
N GLU A 165 3.78 -1.66 23.90
CA GLU A 165 5.07 -0.98 24.19
C GLU A 165 5.99 -0.97 22.96
N MET A 166 6.06 -2.06 22.20
CA MET A 166 6.87 -2.13 20.99
C MET A 166 6.48 -1.08 19.94
N PHE A 167 5.18 -0.72 19.84
CA PHE A 167 4.70 0.29 18.88
C PHE A 167 5.05 1.73 19.29
N LYS A 168 5.46 2.00 20.54
CA LYS A 168 5.88 3.33 20.99
C LYS A 168 7.17 3.79 20.29
N THR A 169 8.02 2.86 19.91
CA THR A 169 9.24 3.17 19.16
C THR A 169 8.94 3.10 17.67
N ARG A 170 9.03 4.24 16.99
CA ARG A 170 8.77 4.33 15.55
C ARG A 170 9.72 3.43 14.76
N GLY A 171 9.18 2.57 13.92
CA GLY A 171 9.96 1.66 13.07
C GLY A 171 10.47 0.38 13.75
N ALA A 172 10.26 0.21 15.05
CA ALA A 172 10.67 -1.02 15.77
C ALA A 172 9.87 -2.26 15.34
N VAL A 173 8.60 -2.06 14.95
CA VAL A 173 7.73 -3.14 14.49
C VAL A 173 7.61 -3.07 12.97
N LYS A 174 8.20 -4.05 12.29
CA LYS A 174 8.14 -4.20 10.82
C LYS A 174 7.11 -5.27 10.44
N GLY A 175 5.82 -4.99 10.63
CA GLY A 175 4.75 -5.94 10.36
C GLY A 175 3.62 -5.89 11.38
N LYS A 176 2.96 -7.01 11.62
CA LYS A 176 1.89 -7.19 12.60
C LYS A 176 2.39 -7.96 13.82
N ILE A 177 1.89 -7.59 14.99
CA ILE A 177 2.00 -8.42 16.19
C ILE A 177 0.67 -9.17 16.30
N LEU A 178 0.74 -10.50 16.27
CA LEU A 178 -0.43 -11.34 16.52
C LEU A 178 -0.52 -11.63 18.02
N ILE A 179 -1.73 -11.55 18.54
CA ILE A 179 -2.04 -11.99 19.89
C ILE A 179 -2.75 -13.34 19.79
N ASP A 180 -2.11 -14.35 20.37
CA ASP A 180 -2.70 -15.68 20.48
C ASP A 180 -3.56 -15.73 21.73
N SER A 181 -4.86 -15.93 21.56
CA SER A 181 -5.82 -15.98 22.67
C SER A 181 -5.86 -17.34 23.37
N GLU A 182 -5.24 -18.36 22.75
CA GLU A 182 -5.26 -19.74 23.25
C GLU A 182 -3.91 -20.16 23.89
N ALA A 183 -2.89 -19.26 23.84
CA ALA A 183 -1.55 -19.51 24.37
C ALA A 183 -1.30 -18.78 25.71
#